data_095dc71ea35c29f00549b07cd074a8fd
#
_entry.id   095dc71ea35c29f00549b07cd074a8fd
#
_cell.length_a   1.000
_cell.length_b   1.000
_cell.length_c   1.000
_cell.angle_alpha   90.00
_cell.angle_beta   90.00
_cell.angle_gamma   90.00
#
_symmetry.space_group_name_H-M   'P 1'
#
loop_
_entity.id
_entity.type
_entity.pdbx_description
1 polymer ?
#
loop_
_entity_poly.entity_id
_entity_poly.type
_entity_poly.pdbx_seq_one_letter_code
_entity_poly.pdbx_strand_id
1 'polypeptide(L)'
;GLTFLLGVGVTRSMRRITVHGVDATLQAIDRHLYSEALFPVRPNFNMQVFATDPFMVGDCRITPMPLAHPGGSIGYRFDWPGKSLAYVTDTTAHVDADYVARIRGVDLLIHECNFRDEDREWAIKTGHSCTSDVARVAAKADVGHLLLTHFSPLETSSDPIGIEQARAIFARTDLAFDGMTLAF
;
A
#
# COMPACT_ATOMS: atom_id res chain seq x y z
N GLY A 1 3.96 -11.08 -6.22
CA GLY A 1 3.71 -10.06 -7.22
C GLY A 1 4.77 -9.98 -8.30
N LEU A 2 5.97 -9.49 -8.00
CA LEU A 2 6.99 -9.17 -9.05
C LEU A 2 7.38 -10.40 -9.89
N THR A 3 7.45 -11.59 -9.30
CA THR A 3 7.77 -12.84 -10.02
C THR A 3 6.72 -13.23 -11.05
N PHE A 4 5.46 -12.90 -10.85
CA PHE A 4 4.39 -13.17 -11.81
C PHE A 4 4.45 -12.28 -13.07
N LEU A 5 5.10 -11.13 -12.97
CA LEU A 5 5.34 -10.25 -14.13
C LEU A 5 6.33 -10.84 -15.14
N LEU A 6 7.12 -11.86 -14.75
CA LEU A 6 7.99 -12.58 -15.67
C LEU A 6 7.24 -13.24 -16.83
N GLY A 7 6.10 -13.91 -16.53
CA GLY A 7 5.28 -14.54 -17.56
C GLY A 7 4.79 -13.54 -18.62
N VAL A 8 4.41 -12.34 -18.18
CA VAL A 8 3.94 -11.27 -19.06
C VAL A 8 5.09 -10.62 -19.83
N GLY A 9 6.25 -10.44 -19.20
CA GLY A 9 7.46 -9.88 -19.85
C GLY A 9 8.05 -10.78 -20.92
N VAL A 10 8.04 -12.11 -20.71
CA VAL A 10 8.55 -13.09 -21.65
C VAL A 10 7.64 -13.24 -22.89
N THR A 11 6.34 -13.05 -22.75
CA THR A 11 5.38 -13.17 -23.86
C THR A 11 5.36 -11.97 -24.83
N ARG A 12 6.28 -11.00 -24.68
CA ARG A 12 6.40 -9.79 -25.52
C ARG A 12 5.24 -8.79 -25.43
N SER A 13 4.28 -8.99 -24.54
CA SER A 13 3.14 -8.07 -24.36
C SER A 13 3.52 -6.78 -23.63
N MET A 14 4.61 -6.79 -22.83
CA MET A 14 5.17 -5.61 -22.18
C MET A 14 6.58 -5.31 -22.68
N ARG A 15 6.78 -4.14 -23.25
CA ARG A 15 8.08 -3.76 -23.84
C ARG A 15 9.13 -3.38 -22.78
N ARG A 16 8.70 -2.76 -21.67
CA ARG A 16 9.62 -2.32 -20.60
C ARG A 16 8.82 -2.05 -19.33
N ILE A 17 9.28 -2.58 -18.20
CA ILE A 17 8.73 -2.31 -16.88
C ILE A 17 9.79 -1.56 -16.08
N THR A 18 9.44 -0.42 -15.48
CA THR A 18 10.28 0.24 -14.49
C THR A 18 9.83 -0.15 -13.10
N VAL A 19 10.77 -0.68 -12.32
CA VAL A 19 10.56 -1.06 -10.91
C VAL A 19 11.24 0.00 -10.04
N HIS A 20 10.45 0.75 -9.29
CA HIS A 20 10.95 1.72 -8.34
C HIS A 20 11.05 1.11 -6.95
N GLY A 21 12.12 1.38 -6.22
CA GLY A 21 12.31 0.88 -4.87
C GLY A 21 13.53 1.49 -4.18
N VAL A 22 13.68 1.23 -2.88
CA VAL A 22 14.90 1.60 -2.16
C VAL A 22 16.07 0.75 -2.65
N ASP A 23 17.27 1.32 -2.70
CA ASP A 23 18.45 0.69 -3.29
C ASP A 23 18.73 -0.71 -2.74
N ALA A 24 18.71 -0.87 -1.41
CA ALA A 24 18.95 -2.16 -0.77
C ALA A 24 17.94 -3.25 -1.22
N THR A 25 16.67 -2.89 -1.37
CA THR A 25 15.62 -3.82 -1.84
C THR A 25 15.82 -4.18 -3.31
N LEU A 26 16.11 -3.20 -4.17
CA LEU A 26 16.37 -3.45 -5.58
C LEU A 26 17.60 -4.34 -5.78
N GLN A 27 18.68 -4.12 -5.03
CA GLN A 27 19.87 -4.98 -5.05
C GLN A 27 19.54 -6.40 -4.56
N ALA A 28 18.73 -6.55 -3.51
CA ALA A 28 18.32 -7.87 -3.03
C ALA A 28 17.47 -8.61 -4.05
N ILE A 29 16.55 -7.93 -4.73
CA ILE A 29 15.76 -8.48 -5.83
C ILE A 29 16.68 -8.96 -6.96
N ASP A 30 17.61 -8.12 -7.39
CA ASP A 30 18.52 -8.46 -8.50
C ASP A 30 19.45 -9.63 -8.15
N ARG A 31 20.06 -9.63 -6.97
CA ARG A 31 21.07 -10.62 -6.57
C ARG A 31 20.47 -11.96 -6.14
N HIS A 32 19.32 -11.92 -5.46
CA HIS A 32 18.78 -13.12 -4.80
C HIS A 32 17.54 -13.65 -5.48
N LEU A 33 16.53 -12.77 -5.76
CA LEU A 33 15.29 -13.21 -6.37
C LEU A 33 15.49 -13.59 -7.84
N TYR A 34 16.23 -12.80 -8.61
CA TYR A 34 16.53 -13.05 -10.02
C TYR A 34 17.95 -13.58 -10.24
N SER A 35 18.47 -14.35 -9.30
CA SER A 35 19.72 -15.06 -9.47
C SER A 35 19.61 -16.10 -10.60
N GLU A 36 20.71 -16.36 -11.30
CA GLU A 36 20.77 -17.34 -12.40
C GLU A 36 20.28 -18.73 -11.98
N ALA A 37 20.53 -19.11 -10.71
CA ALA A 37 20.10 -20.41 -10.16
C ALA A 37 18.56 -20.54 -10.03
N LEU A 38 17.84 -19.42 -9.83
CA LEU A 38 16.38 -19.41 -9.68
C LEU A 38 15.68 -19.00 -10.99
N PHE A 39 16.25 -18.02 -11.69
CA PHE A 39 15.71 -17.46 -12.93
C PHE A 39 16.81 -17.30 -13.97
N PRO A 40 17.09 -18.32 -14.78
CA PRO A 40 18.14 -18.28 -15.80
C PRO A 40 17.86 -17.24 -16.90
N VAL A 41 16.58 -16.85 -17.08
CA VAL A 41 16.20 -15.75 -17.97
C VAL A 41 15.77 -14.57 -17.10
N ARG A 42 16.59 -13.52 -17.09
CA ARG A 42 16.26 -12.30 -16.31
C ARG A 42 15.14 -11.52 -16.98
N PRO A 43 14.21 -10.94 -16.20
CA PRO A 43 13.20 -10.03 -16.73
C PRO A 43 13.85 -8.73 -17.20
N ASN A 44 13.30 -8.14 -18.26
CA ASN A 44 13.75 -6.84 -18.77
C ASN A 44 13.17 -5.70 -17.91
N PHE A 45 13.61 -5.61 -16.65
CA PHE A 45 13.23 -4.55 -15.75
C PHE A 45 14.25 -3.41 -15.75
N ASN A 46 13.76 -2.18 -15.76
CA ASN A 46 14.56 -1.01 -15.44
C ASN A 46 14.42 -0.75 -13.93
N MET A 47 15.47 -1.07 -13.16
CA MET A 47 15.49 -0.81 -11.72
C MET A 47 15.84 0.65 -11.49
N GLN A 48 14.99 1.38 -10.77
CA GLN A 48 15.18 2.78 -10.47
C GLN A 48 15.05 3.04 -8.96
N VAL A 49 16.12 3.54 -8.36
CA VAL A 49 16.11 3.92 -6.96
C VAL A 49 15.13 5.07 -6.76
N PHE A 50 14.27 4.94 -5.73
CA PHE A 50 13.40 6.05 -5.34
C PHE A 50 14.23 7.23 -4.86
N ALA A 51 13.94 8.39 -5.43
CA ALA A 51 14.10 9.63 -4.70
C ALA A 51 12.86 9.80 -3.79
N THR A 52 13.02 10.46 -2.65
CA THR A 52 11.90 10.84 -1.78
C THR A 52 11.01 11.92 -2.41
N ASP A 53 11.46 12.47 -3.53
CA ASP A 53 10.78 13.54 -4.26
C ASP A 53 9.64 12.99 -5.12
N PRO A 54 8.55 13.76 -5.29
CA PRO A 54 7.47 13.42 -6.19
C PRO A 54 7.93 13.28 -7.64
N PHE A 55 7.34 12.34 -8.37
CA PHE A 55 7.60 12.12 -9.80
C PHE A 55 6.31 11.96 -10.61
N MET A 56 6.39 12.08 -11.94
CA MET A 56 5.25 11.97 -12.83
C MET A 56 5.22 10.62 -13.55
N VAL A 57 4.02 10.05 -13.68
CA VAL A 57 3.73 8.91 -14.55
C VAL A 57 2.49 9.28 -15.38
N GLY A 58 2.70 9.64 -16.63
CA GLY A 58 1.64 10.25 -17.44
C GLY A 58 1.22 11.59 -16.82
N ASP A 59 -0.07 11.76 -16.60
CA ASP A 59 -0.68 12.92 -15.94
C ASP A 59 -0.81 12.76 -14.41
N CYS A 60 -0.37 11.62 -13.88
CA CYS A 60 -0.40 11.33 -12.45
C CYS A 60 0.89 11.83 -11.78
N ARG A 61 0.74 12.66 -10.74
CA ARG A 61 1.83 12.99 -9.82
C ARG A 61 1.83 11.97 -8.68
N ILE A 62 2.95 11.28 -8.50
CA ILE A 62 3.14 10.29 -7.44
C ILE A 62 4.06 10.85 -6.37
N THR A 63 3.59 10.87 -5.13
CA THR A 63 4.35 11.35 -3.96
C THR A 63 4.59 10.16 -3.02
N PRO A 64 5.84 9.68 -2.89
CA PRO A 64 6.20 8.65 -1.92
C PRO A 64 6.11 9.18 -0.48
N MET A 65 5.72 8.33 0.45
CA MET A 65 5.59 8.65 1.87
C MET A 65 6.27 7.55 2.69
N PRO A 66 7.38 7.84 3.40
CA PRO A 66 7.94 6.90 4.36
C PRO A 66 6.93 6.56 5.45
N LEU A 67 6.85 5.29 5.81
CA LEU A 67 5.94 4.75 6.81
C LEU A 67 6.72 4.04 7.92
N ALA A 68 6.14 4.01 9.12
CA ALA A 68 6.72 3.36 10.29
C ALA A 68 6.39 1.85 10.29
N HIS A 69 7.36 1.04 9.87
CA HIS A 69 7.27 -0.42 9.86
C HIS A 69 8.64 -1.05 10.08
N PRO A 70 8.77 -2.21 10.78
CA PRO A 70 10.03 -2.93 10.87
C PRO A 70 10.62 -3.25 9.49
N GLY A 71 11.84 -2.81 9.23
CA GLY A 71 12.49 -2.94 7.92
C GLY A 71 12.16 -1.81 6.91
N GLY A 72 11.29 -0.89 7.27
CA GLY A 72 10.84 0.23 6.43
C GLY A 72 9.71 -0.13 5.49
N SER A 73 8.85 0.83 5.20
CA SER A 73 7.74 0.73 4.27
C SER A 73 7.51 2.07 3.59
N ILE A 74 6.85 2.07 2.43
CA ILE A 74 6.57 3.27 1.64
C ILE A 74 5.11 3.26 1.20
N GLY A 75 4.35 4.26 1.61
CA GLY A 75 3.05 4.57 1.02
C GLY A 75 3.18 5.52 -0.16
N TYR A 76 2.10 5.71 -0.87
CA TYR A 76 2.05 6.55 -2.07
C TYR A 76 0.79 7.40 -2.09
N ARG A 77 0.94 8.68 -2.46
CA ARG A 77 -0.17 9.52 -2.88
C ARG A 77 -0.11 9.69 -4.39
N PHE A 78 -1.26 9.56 -5.03
CA PHE A 78 -1.47 9.72 -6.47
C PHE A 78 -2.43 10.89 -6.69
N ASP A 79 -2.01 11.88 -7.44
CA ASP A 79 -2.83 13.04 -7.78
C ASP A 79 -2.97 13.13 -9.31
N TRP A 80 -4.20 12.97 -9.80
CA TRP A 80 -4.61 13.24 -11.18
C TRP A 80 -5.41 14.54 -11.26
N PRO A 81 -5.61 15.11 -12.45
CA PRO A 81 -6.56 16.20 -12.61
C PRO A 81 -7.96 15.81 -12.10
N GLY A 82 -8.39 16.45 -11.02
CA GLY A 82 -9.74 16.28 -10.46
C GLY A 82 -9.97 15.09 -9.55
N LYS A 83 -8.96 14.24 -9.26
CA LYS A 83 -9.08 13.15 -8.30
C LYS A 83 -7.74 12.74 -7.69
N SER A 84 -7.80 12.15 -6.50
CA SER A 84 -6.63 11.75 -5.75
C SER A 84 -6.85 10.46 -4.97
N LEU A 85 -5.79 9.67 -4.82
CA LEU A 85 -5.77 8.43 -4.07
C LEU A 85 -4.53 8.38 -3.19
N ALA A 86 -4.64 7.83 -1.99
CA ALA A 86 -3.48 7.41 -1.23
C ALA A 86 -3.53 5.90 -0.96
N TYR A 87 -2.37 5.25 -1.10
CA TYR A 87 -2.17 3.86 -0.72
C TYR A 87 -1.15 3.80 0.41
N VAL A 88 -1.61 3.46 1.59
CA VAL A 88 -0.80 3.29 2.80
C VAL A 88 -0.61 1.80 3.02
N THR A 89 0.62 1.35 2.81
CA THR A 89 1.05 -0.04 3.00
C THR A 89 1.38 -0.28 4.48
N ASP A 90 2.05 -1.36 4.80
CA ASP A 90 2.34 -1.82 6.17
C ASP A 90 2.85 -0.69 7.07
N THR A 91 2.13 -0.38 8.11
CA THR A 91 2.46 0.65 9.09
C THR A 91 1.64 0.51 10.37
N THR A 92 2.09 1.09 11.45
CA THR A 92 1.26 1.30 12.64
C THR A 92 0.52 2.63 12.51
N ALA A 93 -0.81 2.58 12.36
CA ALA A 93 -1.64 3.76 12.20
C ALA A 93 -1.66 4.61 13.48
N HIS A 94 -1.34 5.88 13.34
CA HIS A 94 -1.44 6.87 14.41
C HIS A 94 -1.83 8.24 13.83
N VAL A 95 -2.74 8.95 14.49
CA VAL A 95 -3.30 10.23 14.00
C VAL A 95 -2.27 11.36 13.86
N ASP A 96 -1.14 11.26 14.58
CA ASP A 96 -0.05 12.24 14.54
C ASP A 96 1.13 11.75 13.67
N ALA A 97 0.99 10.64 12.93
CA ALA A 97 2.03 10.19 12.03
C ALA A 97 2.21 11.16 10.84
N ASP A 98 3.45 11.34 10.39
CA ASP A 98 3.81 12.31 9.34
C ASP A 98 3.05 12.10 8.03
N TYR A 99 2.72 10.85 7.69
CA TYR A 99 1.98 10.55 6.48
C TYR A 99 0.55 11.06 6.49
N VAL A 100 -0.07 11.27 7.68
CA VAL A 100 -1.47 11.74 7.82
C VAL A 100 -1.65 13.12 7.18
N ALA A 101 -0.69 14.01 7.36
CA ALA A 101 -0.71 15.31 6.70
C ALA A 101 -0.60 15.19 5.17
N ARG A 102 0.12 14.17 4.68
CA ARG A 102 0.35 13.95 3.23
C ARG A 102 -0.87 13.36 2.52
N ILE A 103 -1.67 12.55 3.21
CA ILE A 103 -2.89 11.96 2.64
C ILE A 103 -4.13 12.84 2.81
N ARG A 104 -3.99 14.04 3.38
CA ARG A 104 -5.11 14.92 3.67
C ARG A 104 -5.95 15.22 2.43
N GLY A 105 -7.28 15.07 2.57
CA GLY A 105 -8.26 15.41 1.55
C GLY A 105 -8.22 14.55 0.29
N VAL A 106 -7.59 13.36 0.31
CA VAL A 106 -7.68 12.46 -0.85
C VAL A 106 -9.10 11.92 -1.00
N ASP A 107 -9.52 11.71 -2.24
CA ASP A 107 -10.85 11.16 -2.53
C ASP A 107 -10.98 9.70 -2.07
N LEU A 108 -9.89 8.91 -2.18
CA LEU A 108 -9.83 7.53 -1.74
C LEU A 108 -8.54 7.27 -0.95
N LEU A 109 -8.69 6.75 0.28
CA LEU A 109 -7.62 6.19 1.07
C LEU A 109 -7.72 4.66 1.06
N ILE A 110 -6.73 3.98 0.49
CA ILE A 110 -6.52 2.53 0.65
C ILE A 110 -5.48 2.36 1.75
N HIS A 111 -5.85 1.69 2.85
CA HIS A 111 -4.97 1.54 4.01
C HIS A 111 -4.93 0.09 4.50
N GLU A 112 -3.74 -0.37 4.88
CA GLU A 112 -3.61 -1.65 5.54
C GLU A 112 -4.36 -1.67 6.86
N CYS A 113 -4.93 -2.82 7.23
CA CYS A 113 -5.56 -3.07 8.50
C CYS A 113 -5.49 -4.58 8.81
N ASN A 114 -4.43 -5.00 9.46
CA ASN A 114 -4.17 -6.42 9.66
C ASN A 114 -4.87 -7.00 10.89
N PHE A 115 -5.21 -6.15 11.87
CA PHE A 115 -5.69 -6.58 13.18
C PHE A 115 -7.01 -5.93 13.57
N ARG A 116 -7.80 -6.68 14.37
CA ARG A 116 -8.91 -6.16 15.15
C ARG A 116 -8.40 -5.31 16.30
N ASP A 117 -9.25 -4.49 16.91
CA ASP A 117 -8.88 -3.62 18.03
C ASP A 117 -8.45 -4.41 19.28
N GLU A 118 -8.97 -5.63 19.46
CA GLU A 118 -8.60 -6.54 20.54
C GLU A 118 -7.14 -6.97 20.47
N ASP A 119 -6.55 -7.02 19.27
CA ASP A 119 -5.18 -7.46 19.00
C ASP A 119 -4.18 -6.30 18.88
N ARG A 120 -4.50 -5.14 19.43
CA ARG A 120 -3.69 -3.91 19.35
C ARG A 120 -2.24 -4.10 19.75
N GLU A 121 -1.95 -4.87 20.79
CA GLU A 121 -0.57 -5.10 21.24
C GLU A 121 0.25 -5.83 20.16
N TRP A 122 -0.38 -6.79 19.47
CA TRP A 122 0.25 -7.47 18.35
C TRP A 122 0.41 -6.57 17.12
N ALA A 123 -0.58 -5.77 16.82
CA ALA A 123 -0.50 -4.79 15.75
C ALA A 123 0.74 -3.87 15.93
N ILE A 124 0.89 -3.27 17.10
CA ILE A 124 2.04 -2.40 17.43
C ILE A 124 3.34 -3.19 17.35
N LYS A 125 3.41 -4.38 17.92
CA LYS A 125 4.62 -5.21 17.95
C LYS A 125 5.09 -5.64 16.55
N THR A 126 4.16 -5.88 15.64
CA THR A 126 4.45 -6.31 14.27
C THR A 126 4.52 -5.17 13.26
N GLY A 127 4.20 -3.94 13.68
CA GLY A 127 4.24 -2.74 12.84
C GLY A 127 3.02 -2.58 11.94
N HIS A 128 1.87 -3.12 12.36
CA HIS A 128 0.60 -3.06 11.64
C HIS A 128 -0.47 -2.25 12.37
N SER A 129 -1.62 -2.10 11.73
CA SER A 129 -2.71 -1.25 12.19
C SER A 129 -3.94 -2.03 12.64
N CYS A 130 -4.67 -1.42 13.61
CA CYS A 130 -5.98 -1.86 14.05
C CYS A 130 -7.10 -1.04 13.39
N THR A 131 -8.28 -1.63 13.35
CA THR A 131 -9.49 -1.09 12.71
C THR A 131 -9.82 0.33 13.11
N SER A 132 -9.97 0.60 14.42
CA SER A 132 -10.33 1.94 14.89
C SER A 132 -9.22 2.98 14.69
N ASP A 133 -7.94 2.57 14.71
CA ASP A 133 -6.84 3.52 14.51
C ASP A 133 -6.78 4.01 13.07
N VAL A 134 -6.99 3.11 12.10
CA VAL A 134 -7.07 3.48 10.69
C VAL A 134 -8.27 4.39 10.42
N ALA A 135 -9.42 4.08 11.01
CA ALA A 135 -10.61 4.93 10.87
C ALA A 135 -10.40 6.34 11.47
N ARG A 136 -9.68 6.46 12.60
CA ARG A 136 -9.31 7.76 13.18
C ARG A 136 -8.34 8.53 12.28
N VAL A 137 -7.38 7.84 11.64
CA VAL A 137 -6.49 8.44 10.63
C VAL A 137 -7.29 8.98 9.46
N ALA A 138 -8.23 8.19 8.91
CA ALA A 138 -9.09 8.62 7.81
C ALA A 138 -9.92 9.87 8.16
N ALA A 139 -10.54 9.87 9.34
CA ALA A 139 -11.29 11.01 9.85
C ALA A 139 -10.41 12.25 10.06
N LYS A 140 -9.22 12.09 10.66
CA LYS A 140 -8.25 13.19 10.88
C LYS A 140 -7.74 13.79 9.60
N ALA A 141 -7.51 12.97 8.58
CA ALA A 141 -7.05 13.39 7.27
C ALA A 141 -8.16 13.92 6.37
N ASP A 142 -9.43 13.84 6.80
CA ASP A 142 -10.59 14.30 6.03
C ASP A 142 -10.63 13.67 4.62
N VAL A 143 -10.46 12.35 4.54
CA VAL A 143 -10.46 11.64 3.25
C VAL A 143 -11.89 11.43 2.75
N GLY A 144 -12.07 11.29 1.44
CA GLY A 144 -13.40 11.08 0.87
C GLY A 144 -13.99 9.69 1.15
N HIS A 145 -13.18 8.65 1.09
CA HIS A 145 -13.56 7.24 1.29
C HIS A 145 -12.38 6.45 1.85
N LEU A 146 -12.63 5.50 2.75
CA LEU A 146 -11.65 4.59 3.30
C LEU A 146 -11.90 3.17 2.78
N LEU A 147 -10.89 2.56 2.18
CA LEU A 147 -10.90 1.16 1.77
C LEU A 147 -9.83 0.41 2.58
N LEU A 148 -10.26 -0.53 3.42
CA LEU A 148 -9.38 -1.35 4.25
C LEU A 148 -8.91 -2.58 3.47
N THR A 149 -7.64 -2.92 3.61
CA THR A 149 -6.99 -4.06 2.92
C THR A 149 -5.93 -4.70 3.80
N HIS A 150 -5.23 -5.70 3.28
CA HIS A 150 -4.12 -6.38 3.97
C HIS A 150 -4.57 -7.14 5.23
N PHE A 151 -5.70 -7.83 5.14
CA PHE A 151 -6.21 -8.69 6.22
C PHE A 151 -5.35 -9.94 6.37
N SER A 152 -5.36 -10.53 7.58
CA SER A 152 -4.70 -11.80 7.81
C SER A 152 -5.24 -12.87 6.84
N PRO A 153 -4.39 -13.59 6.10
CA PRO A 153 -4.83 -14.66 5.21
C PRO A 153 -5.39 -15.89 5.96
N LEU A 154 -5.21 -15.94 7.28
CA LEU A 154 -5.76 -16.98 8.14
C LEU A 154 -7.19 -16.66 8.61
N GLU A 155 -7.62 -15.40 8.44
CA GLU A 155 -8.98 -15.00 8.78
C GLU A 155 -9.89 -15.21 7.58
N THR A 156 -10.87 -16.10 7.73
CA THR A 156 -11.77 -16.53 6.64
C THR A 156 -13.20 -16.03 6.81
N SER A 157 -13.48 -15.23 7.84
CA SER A 157 -14.79 -14.64 8.05
C SER A 157 -15.11 -13.55 7.02
N SER A 158 -16.37 -13.26 6.82
CA SER A 158 -16.83 -12.15 5.95
C SER A 158 -16.48 -10.77 6.51
N ASP A 159 -16.15 -10.68 7.79
CA ASP A 159 -15.67 -9.47 8.46
C ASP A 159 -14.38 -9.78 9.24
N PRO A 160 -13.23 -9.73 8.57
CA PRO A 160 -11.95 -10.11 9.17
C PRO A 160 -11.49 -9.17 10.28
N ILE A 161 -11.95 -7.93 10.28
CA ILE A 161 -11.40 -6.86 11.14
C ILE A 161 -12.44 -6.12 12.00
N GLY A 162 -13.72 -6.49 11.94
CA GLY A 162 -14.78 -5.77 12.68
C GLY A 162 -15.09 -4.40 12.07
N ILE A 163 -15.52 -4.37 10.80
CA ILE A 163 -15.71 -3.12 10.01
C ILE A 163 -16.64 -2.12 10.66
N GLU A 164 -17.62 -2.57 11.44
CA GLU A 164 -18.58 -1.66 12.10
C GLU A 164 -17.90 -0.75 13.14
N GLN A 165 -16.77 -1.17 13.72
CA GLN A 165 -15.95 -0.30 14.58
C GLN A 165 -15.32 0.85 13.78
N ALA A 166 -14.87 0.58 12.57
CA ALA A 166 -14.37 1.62 11.67
C ALA A 166 -15.50 2.56 11.22
N ARG A 167 -16.66 2.01 10.82
CA ARG A 167 -17.81 2.78 10.35
C ARG A 167 -18.41 3.68 11.42
N ALA A 168 -18.35 3.28 12.68
CA ALA A 168 -18.76 4.13 13.79
C ALA A 168 -17.89 5.40 13.95
N ILE A 169 -16.64 5.38 13.46
CA ILE A 169 -15.69 6.49 13.50
C ILE A 169 -15.67 7.25 12.17
N PHE A 170 -15.64 6.52 11.07
CA PHE A 170 -15.62 7.04 9.70
C PHE A 170 -16.59 6.23 8.82
N ALA A 171 -17.80 6.76 8.61
CA ALA A 171 -18.90 6.01 8.02
C ALA A 171 -18.65 5.50 6.59
N ARG A 172 -17.88 6.26 5.77
CA ARG A 172 -17.52 5.87 4.39
C ARG A 172 -16.34 4.92 4.40
N THR A 173 -16.52 3.73 4.96
CA THR A 173 -15.50 2.68 5.08
C THR A 173 -16.00 1.38 4.49
N ASP A 174 -15.20 0.77 3.63
CA ASP A 174 -15.45 -0.54 3.03
C ASP A 174 -14.23 -1.47 3.17
N LEU A 175 -14.48 -2.79 3.01
CA LEU A 175 -13.45 -3.82 2.91
C LEU A 175 -13.08 -4.05 1.45
N ALA A 176 -11.80 -4.16 1.17
CA ALA A 176 -11.32 -4.60 -0.14
C ALA A 176 -11.49 -6.13 -0.29
N PHE A 177 -11.77 -6.58 -1.49
CA PHE A 177 -11.77 -8.00 -1.84
C PHE A 177 -11.23 -8.22 -3.25
N ASP A 178 -10.76 -9.43 -3.53
CA ASP A 178 -10.19 -9.79 -4.82
C ASP A 178 -11.21 -9.62 -5.95
N GLY A 179 -10.82 -8.93 -7.00
CA GLY A 179 -11.69 -8.61 -8.12
C GLY A 179 -12.60 -7.39 -7.92
N MET A 180 -12.53 -6.70 -6.80
CA MET A 180 -13.29 -5.48 -6.55
C MET A 180 -12.95 -4.39 -7.57
N THR A 181 -13.98 -3.71 -8.06
CA THR A 181 -13.85 -2.47 -8.84
C THR A 181 -14.54 -1.35 -8.08
N LEU A 182 -13.83 -0.28 -7.81
CA LEU A 182 -14.31 0.90 -7.11
C LEU A 182 -14.15 2.13 -8.00
N ALA A 183 -15.25 2.87 -8.20
CA ALA A 183 -15.21 4.21 -8.81
C ALA A 183 -15.13 5.26 -7.69
N PHE A 184 -14.25 6.24 -7.82
CA PHE A 184 -14.07 7.34 -6.87
C PHE A 184 -13.75 8.66 -7.57
#